data_37e9841ef1797bd5ff4069e1b9adaec1
#
_entry.id   37e9841ef1797bd5ff4069e1b9adaec1
#
_cell.length_a   1.000
_cell.length_b   1.000
_cell.length_c   1.000
_cell.angle_alpha   90.00
_cell.angle_beta   90.00
_cell.angle_gamma   90.00
#
_symmetry.space_group_name_H-M   'P 1'
#
loop_
_entity.id
_entity.type
_entity.pdbx_description
1 polymer ?
#
loop_
_entity_poly.entity_id
_entity_poly.type
_entity_poly.pdbx_seq_one_letter_code
_entity_poly.pdbx_strand_id
1 'polypeptide(L)'
;DVAPSRGLGDVYKRQHINRMQLNMEQIAHEMKVIADSGMEEILILTGESRAKSDVKYIGVACKLASKYFRMVGLEIYPVNTDEYRYLHECGADYVTVFQETYDSDKYETLHLMGHKRVWPYRFEAQERALMGGMRGAGFSALLGLSDFRKDALASALHVYYLQRKYPQAELSLSCPRLRPIINNDKINPLDVGEKQLCQVLCAYRIFLPFVGITVSSRESETFRNGIVKIAATKVSAGVSTGIGDHESKYSGKETDGEQGDEQFEINDGRSLDRVYADIAAEGLQPVLNDYLYV
;
A
#
# COMPACT_ATOMS: atom_id res chain seq x y z
N ASP A 1 -20.44 11.52 17.81
CA ASP A 1 -19.65 10.31 17.49
C ASP A 1 -19.12 10.44 16.06
N VAL A 2 -17.90 10.93 15.95
CA VAL A 2 -17.20 11.00 14.66
C VAL A 2 -16.65 9.62 14.38
N ALA A 3 -17.32 8.89 13.49
CA ALA A 3 -16.77 7.61 13.02
C ALA A 3 -15.43 7.88 12.33
N PRO A 4 -14.35 7.20 12.67
CA PRO A 4 -13.06 7.37 12.01
C PRO A 4 -13.17 6.94 10.55
N SER A 5 -12.56 7.70 9.64
CA SER A 5 -12.56 7.41 8.21
C SER A 5 -11.79 6.12 7.91
N ARG A 6 -12.25 5.35 6.96
CA ARG A 6 -11.75 4.02 6.65
C ARG A 6 -11.75 3.85 5.16
N GLY A 7 -10.69 3.91 4.48
CA GLY A 7 -10.57 3.59 3.08
C GLY A 7 -11.86 3.77 2.23
N LEU A 8 -12.04 3.04 1.18
CA LEU A 8 -13.30 3.02 0.43
C LEU A 8 -14.50 2.48 1.25
N GLY A 9 -14.26 1.69 2.29
CA GLY A 9 -15.30 1.23 3.21
C GLY A 9 -15.98 2.36 4.00
N ASP A 10 -15.34 3.53 4.15
CA ASP A 10 -15.90 4.66 4.87
C ASP A 10 -16.91 5.46 4.07
N VAL A 11 -16.92 5.32 2.78
CA VAL A 11 -17.93 5.93 1.89
C VAL A 11 -19.33 5.36 2.19
N TYR A 12 -19.40 4.18 2.79
CA TYR A 12 -20.64 3.48 3.05
C TYR A 12 -20.82 3.19 4.54
N LYS A 13 -21.67 3.98 5.20
CA LYS A 13 -22.05 3.93 6.62
C LYS A 13 -22.52 2.57 7.18
N ARG A 14 -22.48 1.47 6.40
CA ARG A 14 -23.12 0.19 6.74
C ARG A 14 -22.22 -1.05 6.71
N GLN A 15 -20.92 -0.91 6.49
CA GLN A 15 -20.04 -2.07 6.60
C GLN A 15 -19.62 -2.28 8.05
N HIS A 16 -20.02 -3.42 8.62
CA HIS A 16 -19.48 -3.92 9.86
C HIS A 16 -18.12 -4.56 9.58
N ILE A 17 -17.04 -3.78 9.68
CA ILE A 17 -15.68 -4.31 9.68
C ILE A 17 -15.29 -4.54 11.13
N ASN A 18 -14.96 -5.76 11.49
CA ASN A 18 -14.35 -6.07 12.79
C ASN A 18 -13.07 -5.26 12.93
N ARG A 19 -12.95 -4.50 14.01
CA ARG A 19 -11.80 -3.65 14.27
C ARG A 19 -11.04 -4.23 15.45
N MET A 20 -9.89 -4.79 15.16
CA MET A 20 -8.95 -5.24 16.17
C MET A 20 -7.75 -4.29 16.23
N GLN A 21 -7.20 -4.13 17.41
CA GLN A 21 -5.91 -3.47 17.63
C GLN A 21 -5.00 -4.50 18.30
N LEU A 22 -3.90 -4.84 17.66
CA LEU A 22 -2.91 -5.74 18.22
C LEU A 22 -2.17 -5.06 19.39
N ASN A 23 -1.91 -5.80 20.46
CA ASN A 23 -0.96 -5.36 21.47
C ASN A 23 0.48 -5.59 20.97
N MET A 24 1.49 -5.09 21.71
CA MET A 24 2.87 -5.15 21.29
C MET A 24 3.44 -6.58 21.23
N GLU A 25 2.94 -7.48 22.03
CA GLU A 25 3.34 -8.91 22.00
C GLU A 25 2.80 -9.59 20.75
N GLN A 26 1.56 -9.31 20.39
CA GLN A 26 0.94 -9.81 19.14
C GLN A 26 1.64 -9.24 17.92
N ILE A 27 1.99 -7.94 17.91
CA ILE A 27 2.76 -7.31 16.81
C ILE A 27 4.13 -7.97 16.68
N ALA A 28 4.85 -8.20 17.79
CA ALA A 28 6.15 -8.83 17.76
C ALA A 28 6.08 -10.28 17.25
N HIS A 29 5.05 -11.03 17.65
CA HIS A 29 4.80 -12.38 17.17
C HIS A 29 4.55 -12.39 15.67
N GLU A 30 3.63 -11.54 15.20
CA GLU A 30 3.27 -11.42 13.79
C GLU A 30 4.50 -11.06 12.91
N MET A 31 5.29 -10.08 13.35
CA MET A 31 6.52 -9.69 12.66
C MET A 31 7.53 -10.83 12.58
N LYS A 32 7.65 -11.63 13.66
CA LYS A 32 8.52 -12.79 13.67
C LYS A 32 8.04 -13.85 12.66
N VAL A 33 6.76 -14.15 12.63
CA VAL A 33 6.16 -15.11 11.69
C VAL A 33 6.42 -14.69 10.24
N ILE A 34 6.24 -13.40 9.93
CA ILE A 34 6.52 -12.86 8.58
C ILE A 34 8.02 -12.95 8.27
N ALA A 35 8.88 -12.58 9.21
CA ALA A 35 10.34 -12.65 9.00
C ALA A 35 10.84 -14.10 8.82
N ASP A 36 10.26 -15.05 9.55
CA ASP A 36 10.59 -16.48 9.43
C ASP A 36 10.21 -17.04 8.03
N SER A 37 9.33 -16.37 7.28
CA SER A 37 9.06 -16.70 5.87
C SER A 37 10.18 -16.28 4.89
N GLY A 38 11.20 -15.55 5.37
CA GLY A 38 12.31 -15.06 4.56
C GLY A 38 12.12 -13.64 4.02
N MET A 39 11.01 -12.95 4.32
CA MET A 39 10.80 -11.57 3.92
C MET A 39 11.81 -10.63 4.60
N GLU A 40 12.40 -9.73 3.83
CA GLU A 40 13.35 -8.71 4.33
C GLU A 40 12.74 -7.31 4.42
N GLU A 41 11.55 -7.11 3.89
CA GLU A 41 10.79 -5.86 3.93
C GLU A 41 9.39 -6.10 4.46
N ILE A 42 8.90 -5.14 5.26
CA ILE A 42 7.52 -5.13 5.75
C ILE A 42 6.84 -3.79 5.46
N LEU A 43 5.57 -3.83 5.12
CA LEU A 43 4.69 -2.66 5.05
C LEU A 43 3.69 -2.71 6.20
N ILE A 44 3.83 -1.82 7.16
CA ILE A 44 2.92 -1.71 8.30
C ILE A 44 1.71 -0.86 7.89
N LEU A 45 0.53 -1.47 7.96
CA LEU A 45 -0.74 -0.82 7.64
C LEU A 45 -1.53 -0.51 8.90
N THR A 46 -2.19 0.63 8.92
CA THR A 46 -3.16 0.98 9.97
C THR A 46 -4.46 1.52 9.37
N GLY A 47 -5.55 1.34 10.09
CA GLY A 47 -6.75 2.11 9.82
C GLY A 47 -6.54 3.61 10.07
N GLU A 48 -7.33 4.46 9.44
CA GLU A 48 -7.22 5.92 9.54
C GLU A 48 -7.84 6.47 10.85
N SER A 49 -7.39 5.94 12.00
CA SER A 49 -7.86 6.34 13.33
C SER A 49 -6.71 6.74 14.26
N ARG A 50 -6.42 8.03 14.32
CA ARG A 50 -5.39 8.55 15.26
C ARG A 50 -5.66 8.20 16.72
N ALA A 51 -6.92 7.97 17.10
CA ALA A 51 -7.28 7.62 18.47
C ALA A 51 -6.97 6.16 18.83
N LYS A 52 -6.89 5.28 17.82
CA LYS A 52 -6.59 3.85 18.01
C LYS A 52 -5.17 3.50 17.64
N SER A 53 -4.65 4.09 16.57
CA SER A 53 -3.30 3.89 16.08
C SER A 53 -2.59 5.25 16.08
N ASP A 54 -2.27 5.77 17.26
CA ASP A 54 -1.55 7.04 17.36
C ASP A 54 -0.09 6.88 16.88
N VAL A 55 0.56 8.01 16.66
CA VAL A 55 1.93 8.04 16.13
C VAL A 55 2.93 7.32 17.05
N LYS A 56 2.69 7.32 18.36
CA LYS A 56 3.55 6.63 19.33
C LYS A 56 3.40 5.11 19.22
N TYR A 57 2.16 4.64 19.10
CA TYR A 57 1.88 3.21 18.87
C TYR A 57 2.54 2.73 17.57
N ILE A 58 2.40 3.49 16.48
CA ILE A 58 3.04 3.19 15.20
C ILE A 58 4.56 3.21 15.34
N GLY A 59 5.13 4.20 16.04
CA GLY A 59 6.57 4.29 16.27
C GLY A 59 7.14 3.09 17.04
N VAL A 60 6.40 2.56 18.03
CA VAL A 60 6.81 1.33 18.72
C VAL A 60 6.78 0.13 17.77
N ALA A 61 5.76 0.03 16.92
CA ALA A 61 5.71 -1.01 15.90
C ALA A 61 6.89 -0.91 14.92
N CYS A 62 7.27 0.29 14.47
CA CYS A 62 8.47 0.50 13.64
C CYS A 62 9.75 0.01 14.33
N LYS A 63 9.94 0.33 15.62
CA LYS A 63 11.09 -0.14 16.41
C LYS A 63 11.14 -1.65 16.58
N LEU A 64 9.99 -2.30 16.60
CA LEU A 64 9.93 -3.77 16.60
C LEU A 64 10.28 -4.32 15.22
N ALA A 65 9.70 -3.76 14.17
CA ALA A 65 9.92 -4.18 12.80
C ALA A 65 11.39 -4.08 12.39
N SER A 66 12.08 -2.99 12.75
CA SER A 66 13.50 -2.79 12.41
C SER A 66 14.46 -3.81 13.04
N LYS A 67 13.98 -4.68 13.97
CA LYS A 67 14.76 -5.81 14.50
C LYS A 67 14.73 -7.04 13.57
N TYR A 68 13.72 -7.13 12.73
CA TYR A 68 13.46 -8.30 11.88
C TYR A 68 13.66 -8.00 10.40
N PHE A 69 13.37 -6.76 9.98
CA PHE A 69 13.35 -6.37 8.57
C PHE A 69 14.38 -5.30 8.29
N ARG A 70 14.97 -5.37 7.10
CA ARG A 70 15.93 -4.38 6.61
C ARG A 70 15.25 -3.11 6.13
N MET A 71 13.98 -3.21 5.75
CA MET A 71 13.19 -2.09 5.25
C MET A 71 11.80 -2.08 5.86
N VAL A 72 11.40 -0.95 6.42
CA VAL A 72 10.11 -0.75 7.07
C VAL A 72 9.33 0.35 6.35
N GLY A 73 8.28 -0.02 5.65
CA GLY A 73 7.34 0.90 5.04
C GLY A 73 6.12 1.15 5.92
N LEU A 74 5.47 2.27 5.70
CA LEU A 74 4.23 2.65 6.35
C LEU A 74 3.13 2.95 5.35
N GLU A 75 1.96 2.37 5.54
CA GLU A 75 0.71 2.77 4.90
C GLU A 75 -0.26 3.21 5.99
N ILE A 76 -0.19 4.47 6.34
CA ILE A 76 -0.94 5.07 7.45
C ILE A 76 -1.66 6.34 7.00
N TYR A 77 -2.55 6.86 7.86
CA TYR A 77 -3.12 8.18 7.64
C TYR A 77 -2.03 9.25 7.58
N PRO A 78 -2.23 10.35 6.79
CA PRO A 78 -1.26 11.44 6.72
C PRO A 78 -1.00 12.07 8.09
N VAL A 79 0.28 12.34 8.36
CA VAL A 79 0.73 13.01 9.59
C VAL A 79 1.55 14.26 9.26
N ASN A 80 1.95 15.02 10.27
CA ASN A 80 2.78 16.21 10.11
C ASN A 80 4.26 15.84 9.90
N THR A 81 5.06 16.79 9.44
CA THR A 81 6.49 16.58 9.15
C THR A 81 7.29 16.13 10.38
N ASP A 82 7.00 16.69 11.54
CA ASP A 82 7.64 16.31 12.81
C ASP A 82 7.24 14.90 13.27
N GLU A 83 6.01 14.51 13.02
CA GLU A 83 5.52 13.15 13.28
C GLU A 83 6.16 12.15 12.32
N TYR A 84 6.31 12.48 11.02
CA TYR A 84 7.06 11.64 10.09
C TYR A 84 8.53 11.51 10.48
N ARG A 85 9.15 12.58 10.96
CA ARG A 85 10.53 12.53 11.49
C ARG A 85 10.64 11.58 12.66
N TYR A 86 9.71 11.66 13.62
CA TYR A 86 9.66 10.72 14.74
C TYR A 86 9.50 9.26 14.28
N LEU A 87 8.64 8.99 13.30
CA LEU A 87 8.46 7.64 12.76
C LEU A 87 9.72 7.15 12.04
N HIS A 88 10.42 8.03 11.32
CA HIS A 88 11.69 7.72 10.71
C HIS A 88 12.78 7.40 11.76
N GLU A 89 12.89 8.20 12.82
CA GLU A 89 13.77 7.92 13.95
C GLU A 89 13.42 6.61 14.69
N CYS A 90 12.17 6.16 14.57
CA CYS A 90 11.73 4.86 15.05
C CYS A 90 12.04 3.70 14.10
N GLY A 91 12.63 3.94 12.93
CA GLY A 91 13.06 2.93 11.97
C GLY A 91 12.18 2.78 10.74
N ALA A 92 11.25 3.71 10.48
CA ALA A 92 10.51 3.73 9.22
C ALA A 92 11.36 4.33 8.10
N ASP A 93 11.42 3.65 6.94
CA ASP A 93 12.21 4.05 5.79
C ASP A 93 11.40 4.85 4.76
N TYR A 94 10.17 4.45 4.53
CA TYR A 94 9.31 5.10 3.53
C TYR A 94 7.85 5.08 3.93
N VAL A 95 7.08 5.95 3.28
CA VAL A 95 5.63 5.92 3.44
C VAL A 95 4.95 5.75 2.08
N THR A 96 3.80 5.08 2.08
CA THR A 96 2.91 5.08 0.95
C THR A 96 1.57 5.69 1.35
N VAL A 97 1.07 6.64 0.57
CA VAL A 97 -0.23 7.27 0.79
C VAL A 97 -1.01 7.27 -0.52
N PHE A 98 -2.10 6.54 -0.54
CA PHE A 98 -2.97 6.53 -1.69
C PHE A 98 -3.84 7.78 -1.70
N GLN A 99 -3.71 8.58 -2.75
CA GLN A 99 -4.52 9.79 -2.93
C GLN A 99 -5.99 9.45 -3.18
N GLU A 100 -6.29 8.24 -3.54
CA GLU A 100 -7.58 7.72 -4.00
C GLU A 100 -7.95 8.26 -5.38
N THR A 101 -8.23 9.55 -5.51
CA THR A 101 -8.35 10.26 -6.79
C THR A 101 -7.74 11.66 -6.69
N TYR A 102 -7.19 12.15 -7.79
CA TYR A 102 -6.69 13.51 -7.92
C TYR A 102 -7.77 14.51 -8.34
N ASP A 103 -8.96 14.02 -8.65
CA ASP A 103 -10.16 14.83 -8.87
C ASP A 103 -10.72 15.27 -7.51
N SER A 104 -10.45 16.51 -7.10
CA SER A 104 -10.84 17.06 -5.81
C SER A 104 -12.37 17.07 -5.61
N ASP A 105 -13.13 17.39 -6.66
CA ASP A 105 -14.57 17.44 -6.59
C ASP A 105 -15.16 16.04 -6.39
N LYS A 106 -14.62 15.07 -7.13
CA LYS A 106 -14.98 13.67 -6.93
C LYS A 106 -14.58 13.17 -5.55
N TYR A 107 -13.38 13.54 -5.09
CA TYR A 107 -12.87 13.17 -3.77
C TYR A 107 -13.81 13.62 -2.64
N GLU A 108 -14.30 14.86 -2.69
CA GLU A 108 -15.26 15.38 -1.70
C GLU A 108 -16.57 14.60 -1.66
N THR A 109 -17.01 14.06 -2.78
CA THR A 109 -18.23 13.22 -2.81
C THR A 109 -18.01 11.82 -2.21
N LEU A 110 -16.77 11.37 -2.15
CA LEU A 110 -16.39 10.04 -1.65
C LEU A 110 -16.02 10.05 -0.16
N HIS A 111 -15.37 11.12 0.30
CA HIS A 111 -14.85 11.24 1.66
C HIS A 111 -15.60 12.32 2.45
N LEU A 112 -16.78 11.95 2.95
CA LEU A 112 -17.72 12.90 3.55
C LEU A 112 -17.36 13.34 4.97
N MET A 113 -16.57 12.55 5.70
CA MET A 113 -16.29 12.76 7.12
C MET A 113 -14.87 12.31 7.51
N GLY A 114 -14.42 12.74 8.68
CA GLY A 114 -13.11 12.37 9.24
C GLY A 114 -11.93 13.13 8.63
N HIS A 115 -10.74 12.78 9.07
CA HIS A 115 -9.49 13.43 8.62
C HIS A 115 -9.18 13.17 7.15
N LYS A 116 -9.60 12.03 6.60
CA LYS A 116 -9.42 11.69 5.18
C LYS A 116 -10.09 12.69 4.24
N ARG A 117 -11.13 13.42 4.72
CA ARG A 117 -11.83 14.43 3.93
C ARG A 117 -10.93 15.56 3.44
N VAL A 118 -9.83 15.86 4.11
CA VAL A 118 -8.97 17.01 3.81
C VAL A 118 -8.03 16.67 2.65
N TRP A 119 -8.50 16.85 1.42
CA TRP A 119 -7.78 16.51 0.19
C TRP A 119 -6.38 17.14 0.10
N PRO A 120 -6.18 18.46 0.33
CA PRO A 120 -4.84 19.07 0.23
C PRO A 120 -3.86 18.48 1.25
N TYR A 121 -4.32 18.21 2.47
CA TYR A 121 -3.47 17.62 3.50
C TYR A 121 -3.01 16.21 3.14
N ARG A 122 -3.87 15.43 2.47
CA ARG A 122 -3.51 14.11 1.98
C ARG A 122 -2.57 14.19 0.78
N PHE A 123 -2.84 15.12 -0.15
CA PHE A 123 -2.01 15.34 -1.34
C PHE A 123 -0.55 15.68 -0.98
N GLU A 124 -0.32 16.45 0.06
CA GLU A 124 1.01 16.87 0.48
C GLU A 124 1.71 15.87 1.42
N ALA A 125 1.10 14.70 1.68
CA ALA A 125 1.60 13.76 2.68
C ALA A 125 3.00 13.22 2.33
N GLN A 126 3.24 12.86 1.08
CA GLN A 126 4.53 12.32 0.64
C GLN A 126 5.64 13.37 0.76
N GLU A 127 5.35 14.62 0.41
CA GLU A 127 6.32 15.69 0.57
C GLU A 127 6.67 15.93 2.05
N ARG A 128 5.65 15.96 2.94
CA ARG A 128 5.91 16.08 4.39
C ARG A 128 6.74 14.93 4.91
N ALA A 129 6.55 13.72 4.38
CA ALA A 129 7.34 12.55 4.77
C ALA A 129 8.82 12.70 4.36
N LEU A 130 9.08 13.14 3.12
CA LEU A 130 10.43 13.41 2.65
C LEU A 130 11.11 14.54 3.45
N MET A 131 10.36 15.60 3.79
CA MET A 131 10.83 16.67 4.68
C MET A 131 11.10 16.15 6.10
N GLY A 132 10.40 15.11 6.54
CA GLY A 132 10.60 14.41 7.81
C GLY A 132 11.81 13.50 7.82
N GLY A 133 12.49 13.28 6.68
CA GLY A 133 13.68 12.44 6.56
C GLY A 133 13.42 11.04 6.02
N MET A 134 12.17 10.70 5.67
CA MET A 134 11.90 9.43 5.01
C MET A 134 12.71 9.30 3.72
N ARG A 135 13.31 8.14 3.51
CA ARG A 135 14.11 7.83 2.34
C ARG A 135 13.27 7.77 1.07
N GLY A 136 12.04 7.29 1.17
CA GLY A 136 11.18 7.10 0.03
C GLY A 136 9.72 7.46 0.25
N ALA A 137 9.00 7.55 -0.86
CA ALA A 137 7.55 7.76 -0.85
C ALA A 137 6.87 6.99 -2.00
N GLY A 138 5.75 6.34 -1.65
CA GLY A 138 4.88 5.67 -2.59
C GLY A 138 3.64 6.49 -2.93
N PHE A 139 3.26 6.47 -4.18
CA PHE A 139 2.13 7.21 -4.72
C PHE A 139 1.13 6.28 -5.37
N SER A 140 -0.13 6.63 -5.30
CA SER A 140 -1.18 5.88 -5.96
C SER A 140 -2.47 6.68 -6.07
N ALA A 141 -3.19 6.44 -7.15
CA ALA A 141 -4.63 6.64 -7.23
C ALA A 141 -5.31 5.26 -7.30
N LEU A 142 -6.53 5.16 -6.80
CA LEU A 142 -7.37 3.98 -7.00
C LEU A 142 -8.09 4.13 -8.33
N LEU A 143 -7.54 3.51 -9.36
CA LEU A 143 -8.01 3.67 -10.74
C LEU A 143 -9.44 3.15 -10.91
N GLY A 144 -10.32 4.02 -11.39
CA GLY A 144 -11.75 3.74 -11.57
C GLY A 144 -12.68 4.50 -10.62
N LEU A 145 -12.15 5.26 -9.65
CA LEU A 145 -12.96 6.18 -8.84
C LEU A 145 -13.38 7.42 -9.62
N SER A 146 -12.51 7.95 -10.47
CA SER A 146 -12.75 9.02 -11.43
C SER A 146 -12.17 8.61 -12.79
N ASP A 147 -11.93 9.55 -13.69
CA ASP A 147 -11.28 9.27 -14.97
C ASP A 147 -9.86 8.72 -14.73
N PHE A 148 -9.67 7.43 -14.97
CA PHE A 148 -8.43 6.74 -14.67
C PHE A 148 -7.21 7.31 -15.42
N ARG A 149 -7.41 7.90 -16.60
CA ARG A 149 -6.31 8.50 -17.38
C ARG A 149 -5.84 9.78 -16.73
N LYS A 150 -6.78 10.61 -16.24
CA LYS A 150 -6.46 11.84 -15.50
C LYS A 150 -5.78 11.51 -14.18
N ASP A 151 -6.30 10.55 -13.44
CA ASP A 151 -5.72 10.10 -12.18
C ASP A 151 -4.32 9.51 -12.38
N ALA A 152 -4.13 8.70 -13.41
CA ALA A 152 -2.81 8.16 -13.75
C ALA A 152 -1.81 9.27 -14.12
N LEU A 153 -2.21 10.21 -14.98
CA LEU A 153 -1.34 11.34 -15.35
C LEU A 153 -1.02 12.21 -14.13
N ALA A 154 -2.00 12.53 -13.31
CA ALA A 154 -1.79 13.35 -12.12
C ALA A 154 -0.86 12.67 -11.10
N SER A 155 -1.01 11.34 -10.89
CA SER A 155 -0.08 10.57 -10.07
C SER A 155 1.36 10.65 -10.61
N ALA A 156 1.54 10.48 -11.91
CA ALA A 156 2.85 10.56 -12.54
C ALA A 156 3.47 11.97 -12.45
N LEU A 157 2.68 13.02 -12.64
CA LEU A 157 3.12 14.40 -12.47
C LEU A 157 3.50 14.71 -11.02
N HIS A 158 2.75 14.20 -10.05
CA HIS A 158 3.08 14.35 -8.63
C HIS A 158 4.44 13.75 -8.31
N VAL A 159 4.71 12.53 -8.76
CA VAL A 159 6.03 11.89 -8.66
C VAL A 159 7.09 12.70 -9.39
N TYR A 160 6.83 13.11 -10.63
CA TYR A 160 7.77 13.87 -11.43
C TYR A 160 8.25 15.17 -10.74
N TYR A 161 7.31 15.93 -10.17
CA TYR A 161 7.67 17.17 -9.47
C TYR A 161 8.44 16.91 -8.17
N LEU A 162 8.05 15.89 -7.38
CA LEU A 162 8.77 15.57 -6.15
C LEU A 162 10.14 14.95 -6.43
N GLN A 163 10.29 14.14 -7.47
CA GLN A 163 11.61 13.63 -7.88
C GLN A 163 12.59 14.74 -8.23
N ARG A 164 12.10 15.82 -8.86
CA ARG A 164 12.93 17.00 -9.19
C ARG A 164 13.29 17.82 -7.95
N LYS A 165 12.40 17.87 -6.98
CA LYS A 165 12.60 18.60 -5.72
C LYS A 165 13.46 17.82 -4.73
N TYR A 166 13.34 16.50 -4.73
CA TYR A 166 14.04 15.56 -3.84
C TYR A 166 14.74 14.47 -4.67
N PRO A 167 15.83 14.82 -5.41
CA PRO A 167 16.47 13.88 -6.34
C PRO A 167 17.07 12.65 -5.67
N GLN A 168 17.35 12.72 -4.35
CA GLN A 168 17.85 11.60 -3.54
C GLN A 168 16.74 10.64 -3.08
N ALA A 169 15.48 11.01 -3.21
CA ALA A 169 14.38 10.22 -2.69
C ALA A 169 14.04 9.05 -3.62
N GLU A 170 13.75 7.91 -3.02
CA GLU A 170 13.22 6.75 -3.73
C GLU A 170 11.70 6.88 -3.87
N LEU A 171 11.26 7.10 -5.09
CA LEU A 171 9.85 7.27 -5.39
C LEU A 171 9.29 6.05 -6.11
N SER A 172 8.07 5.67 -5.76
CA SER A 172 7.39 4.54 -6.37
C SER A 172 5.92 4.84 -6.68
N LEU A 173 5.40 4.16 -7.68
CA LEU A 173 4.00 4.19 -8.08
C LEU A 173 3.37 2.83 -7.85
N SER A 174 2.22 2.82 -7.19
CA SER A 174 1.31 1.67 -7.16
C SER A 174 0.07 1.98 -8.00
N CYS A 175 -0.53 0.98 -8.60
CA CYS A 175 -1.66 1.16 -9.50
C CYS A 175 -2.80 0.21 -9.13
N PRO A 176 -3.37 0.30 -7.93
CA PRO A 176 -4.55 -0.48 -7.60
C PRO A 176 -5.71 0.00 -8.47
N ARG A 177 -6.43 -0.94 -9.03
CA ARG A 177 -7.70 -0.64 -9.70
C ARG A 177 -8.87 -1.03 -8.82
N LEU A 178 -9.95 -0.30 -8.98
CA LEU A 178 -11.19 -0.57 -8.27
C LEU A 178 -11.65 -2.01 -8.56
N ARG A 179 -11.96 -2.74 -7.50
CA ARG A 179 -12.53 -4.09 -7.56
C ARG A 179 -13.99 -4.05 -7.11
N PRO A 180 -14.80 -5.05 -7.46
CA PRO A 180 -16.14 -5.15 -6.93
C PRO A 180 -16.13 -5.01 -5.41
N ILE A 181 -16.95 -4.11 -4.90
CA ILE A 181 -17.14 -3.93 -3.46
C ILE A 181 -18.38 -4.72 -3.08
N ILE A 182 -18.26 -5.59 -2.11
CA ILE A 182 -19.39 -6.36 -1.58
C ILE A 182 -20.46 -5.36 -1.13
N ASN A 183 -21.69 -5.53 -1.62
CA ASN A 183 -22.87 -4.70 -1.33
C ASN A 183 -22.87 -3.28 -1.93
N ASN A 184 -22.24 -3.06 -3.09
CA ASN A 184 -22.31 -1.77 -3.75
C ASN A 184 -22.37 -1.86 -5.28
N ASP A 185 -23.56 -1.66 -5.83
CA ASP A 185 -23.84 -1.71 -7.27
C ASP A 185 -23.60 -0.37 -7.99
N LYS A 186 -23.27 0.70 -7.24
CA LYS A 186 -23.15 2.06 -7.79
C LYS A 186 -21.76 2.38 -8.34
N ILE A 187 -20.77 1.55 -8.04
CA ILE A 187 -19.41 1.68 -8.55
C ILE A 187 -19.22 0.60 -9.62
N ASN A 188 -18.89 1.02 -10.83
CA ASN A 188 -18.59 0.09 -11.92
C ASN A 188 -17.09 -0.23 -11.93
N PRO A 189 -16.66 -1.41 -11.39
CA PRO A 189 -15.24 -1.78 -11.34
C PRO A 189 -14.66 -2.17 -12.70
N LEU A 190 -15.49 -2.26 -13.75
CA LEU A 190 -15.10 -2.72 -15.08
C LEU A 190 -14.49 -1.63 -15.96
N ASP A 191 -14.50 -0.37 -15.52
CA ASP A 191 -13.94 0.75 -16.28
C ASP A 191 -12.42 0.63 -16.50
N VAL A 192 -11.72 -0.07 -15.58
CA VAL A 192 -10.28 -0.31 -15.67
C VAL A 192 -9.99 -1.81 -15.65
N GLY A 193 -9.93 -2.42 -16.82
CA GLY A 193 -9.50 -3.81 -17.01
C GLY A 193 -7.97 -3.96 -17.02
N GLU A 194 -7.49 -5.19 -17.16
CA GLU A 194 -6.04 -5.50 -17.24
C GLU A 194 -5.36 -4.76 -18.41
N LYS A 195 -6.06 -4.61 -19.54
CA LYS A 195 -5.53 -3.86 -20.70
C LYS A 195 -5.25 -2.40 -20.37
N GLN A 196 -6.19 -1.73 -19.70
CA GLN A 196 -6.03 -0.33 -19.28
C GLN A 196 -4.92 -0.22 -18.22
N LEU A 197 -4.86 -1.14 -17.26
CA LEU A 197 -3.81 -1.17 -16.27
C LEU A 197 -2.43 -1.36 -16.92
N CYS A 198 -2.29 -2.30 -17.85
CA CYS A 198 -1.05 -2.50 -18.60
C CYS A 198 -0.63 -1.22 -19.34
N GLN A 199 -1.57 -0.51 -20.00
CA GLN A 199 -1.28 0.76 -20.65
C GLN A 199 -0.76 1.82 -19.68
N VAL A 200 -1.36 1.95 -18.49
CA VAL A 200 -0.93 2.89 -17.46
C VAL A 200 0.49 2.55 -16.98
N LEU A 201 0.76 1.27 -16.68
CA LEU A 201 2.09 0.84 -16.21
C LEU A 201 3.19 1.07 -17.25
N CYS A 202 2.90 0.79 -18.52
CA CYS A 202 3.82 1.08 -19.62
C CYS A 202 4.04 2.59 -19.79
N ALA A 203 2.97 3.40 -19.69
CA ALA A 203 3.08 4.87 -19.76
C ALA A 203 3.94 5.41 -18.61
N TYR A 204 3.78 4.90 -17.40
CA TYR A 204 4.63 5.26 -16.25
C TYR A 204 6.10 4.91 -16.50
N ARG A 205 6.39 3.71 -17.00
CA ARG A 205 7.76 3.30 -17.30
C ARG A 205 8.41 4.17 -18.36
N ILE A 206 7.67 4.62 -19.36
CA ILE A 206 8.17 5.53 -20.41
C ILE A 206 8.39 6.94 -19.85
N PHE A 207 7.43 7.46 -19.09
CA PHE A 207 7.48 8.83 -18.58
C PHE A 207 8.47 8.98 -17.41
N LEU A 208 8.57 7.97 -16.55
CA LEU A 208 9.39 7.93 -15.33
C LEU A 208 10.29 6.68 -15.34
N PRO A 209 11.35 6.66 -16.15
CA PRO A 209 12.10 5.44 -16.45
C PRO A 209 12.79 4.80 -15.22
N PHE A 210 13.05 5.59 -14.17
CA PHE A 210 13.75 5.11 -12.96
C PHE A 210 12.85 4.94 -11.73
N VAL A 211 11.57 5.26 -11.85
CA VAL A 211 10.64 5.13 -10.72
C VAL A 211 10.34 3.66 -10.41
N GLY A 212 10.18 3.33 -9.13
CA GLY A 212 9.65 2.04 -8.71
C GLY A 212 8.18 1.87 -9.16
N ILE A 213 7.81 0.71 -9.69
CA ILE A 213 6.42 0.39 -10.04
C ILE A 213 6.03 -0.89 -9.33
N THR A 214 5.07 -0.78 -8.41
CA THR A 214 4.57 -1.89 -7.60
C THR A 214 3.25 -2.41 -8.13
N VAL A 215 3.14 -3.73 -8.30
CA VAL A 215 1.89 -4.40 -8.65
C VAL A 215 1.49 -5.35 -7.53
N SER A 216 0.30 -5.13 -6.98
CA SER A 216 -0.19 -5.86 -5.82
C SER A 216 -0.79 -7.23 -6.20
N SER A 217 -1.00 -8.06 -5.17
CA SER A 217 -1.70 -9.34 -5.27
C SER A 217 -3.19 -9.25 -5.59
N ARG A 218 -3.74 -8.05 -5.75
CA ARG A 218 -5.09 -7.84 -6.31
C ARG A 218 -5.18 -8.29 -7.77
N GLU A 219 -4.06 -8.28 -8.49
CA GLU A 219 -4.00 -8.70 -9.88
C GLU A 219 -3.74 -10.21 -10.00
N SER A 220 -4.17 -10.77 -11.14
CA SER A 220 -4.00 -12.21 -11.40
C SER A 220 -2.52 -12.62 -11.53
N GLU A 221 -2.23 -13.87 -11.20
CA GLU A 221 -0.92 -14.47 -11.40
C GLU A 221 -0.39 -14.24 -12.82
N THR A 222 -1.21 -14.53 -13.82
CA THR A 222 -0.86 -14.36 -15.24
C THR A 222 -0.49 -12.93 -15.58
N PHE A 223 -1.29 -11.96 -15.11
CA PHE A 223 -1.00 -10.53 -15.34
C PHE A 223 0.31 -10.13 -14.67
N ARG A 224 0.52 -10.54 -13.43
CA ARG A 224 1.73 -10.18 -12.64
C ARG A 224 2.98 -10.78 -13.26
N ASN A 225 2.97 -12.05 -13.66
CA ASN A 225 4.09 -12.69 -14.34
C ASN A 225 4.42 -12.06 -15.70
N GLY A 226 3.41 -11.54 -16.41
CA GLY A 226 3.61 -10.80 -17.65
C GLY A 226 4.20 -9.40 -17.43
N ILE A 227 3.66 -8.65 -16.48
CA ILE A 227 4.00 -7.22 -16.32
C ILE A 227 5.37 -6.98 -15.69
N VAL A 228 5.91 -7.92 -14.90
CA VAL A 228 7.27 -7.82 -14.35
C VAL A 228 8.35 -7.86 -15.45
N LYS A 229 8.03 -8.43 -16.60
CA LYS A 229 8.94 -8.43 -17.77
C LYS A 229 8.91 -7.12 -18.56
N ILE A 230 7.93 -6.27 -18.33
CA ILE A 230 7.67 -5.08 -19.14
C ILE A 230 7.89 -3.80 -18.35
N ALA A 231 7.26 -3.66 -17.19
CA ALA A 231 7.17 -2.38 -16.51
C ALA A 231 7.32 -2.46 -14.98
N ALA A 232 6.77 -3.47 -14.33
CA ALA A 232 6.79 -3.57 -12.88
C ALA A 232 8.20 -3.89 -12.35
N THR A 233 8.56 -3.29 -11.23
CA THR A 233 9.84 -3.51 -10.53
C THR A 233 9.65 -4.20 -9.18
N LYS A 234 8.42 -4.19 -8.66
CA LYS A 234 8.09 -4.77 -7.36
C LYS A 234 6.74 -5.46 -7.39
N VAL A 235 6.66 -6.61 -6.76
CA VAL A 235 5.41 -7.35 -6.54
C VAL A 235 5.32 -7.81 -5.09
N SER A 236 4.11 -7.83 -4.55
CA SER A 236 3.86 -8.40 -3.22
C SER A 236 3.74 -9.92 -3.29
N ALA A 237 4.09 -10.62 -2.23
CA ALA A 237 3.92 -12.06 -2.10
C ALA A 237 3.51 -12.43 -0.68
N GLY A 238 2.81 -13.54 -0.50
CA GLY A 238 2.39 -14.03 0.81
C GLY A 238 1.48 -13.06 1.59
N VAL A 239 0.78 -12.17 0.89
CA VAL A 239 -0.02 -11.09 1.51
C VAL A 239 -1.21 -11.67 2.25
N SER A 240 -1.46 -11.20 3.47
CA SER A 240 -2.75 -11.32 4.14
C SER A 240 -3.38 -9.94 4.37
N THR A 241 -4.70 -9.85 4.31
CA THR A 241 -5.47 -8.64 4.63
C THR A 241 -6.17 -8.74 5.99
N GLY A 242 -6.09 -9.90 6.64
CA GLY A 242 -6.52 -10.10 8.02
C GLY A 242 -5.57 -9.43 9.02
N ILE A 243 -6.03 -9.30 10.26
CA ILE A 243 -5.25 -8.65 11.31
C ILE A 243 -4.60 -9.72 12.19
N GLY A 244 -3.27 -9.91 12.08
CA GLY A 244 -2.52 -10.86 12.90
C GLY A 244 -2.79 -12.32 12.54
N ASP A 245 -2.98 -12.64 11.28
CA ASP A 245 -3.39 -13.96 10.79
C ASP A 245 -2.33 -14.69 9.95
N HIS A 246 -1.12 -14.14 9.80
CA HIS A 246 -0.09 -14.74 8.95
C HIS A 246 0.33 -16.13 9.42
N GLU A 247 0.36 -16.40 10.74
CA GLU A 247 0.67 -17.72 11.26
C GLU A 247 -0.33 -18.78 10.77
N SER A 248 -1.62 -18.48 10.83
CA SER A 248 -2.68 -19.38 10.37
C SER A 248 -2.58 -19.59 8.86
N LYS A 249 -2.34 -18.54 8.13
CA LYS A 249 -2.18 -18.56 6.67
C LYS A 249 -0.98 -19.40 6.24
N TYR A 250 0.17 -19.22 6.86
CA TYR A 250 1.40 -19.98 6.52
C TYR A 250 1.34 -21.42 6.99
N SER A 251 0.58 -21.72 8.06
CA SER A 251 0.38 -23.09 8.54
C SER A 251 -0.68 -23.89 7.76
N GLY A 252 -1.38 -23.25 6.81
CA GLY A 252 -2.45 -23.88 6.03
C GLY A 252 -3.69 -24.25 6.84
N LYS A 253 -3.81 -23.73 8.06
CA LYS A 253 -5.03 -23.90 8.85
C LYS A 253 -6.08 -22.94 8.30
N GLU A 254 -7.23 -23.46 7.91
CA GLU A 254 -8.40 -22.62 7.64
C GLU A 254 -8.67 -21.80 8.91
N THR A 255 -8.58 -20.50 8.79
CA THR A 255 -9.06 -19.64 9.86
C THR A 255 -10.57 -19.69 9.84
N ASP A 256 -11.19 -20.06 10.95
CA ASP A 256 -12.61 -19.76 11.24
C ASP A 256 -12.83 -18.22 11.35
N GLY A 257 -12.02 -17.43 10.66
CA GLY A 257 -12.21 -15.99 10.51
C GLY A 257 -13.53 -15.76 9.79
N GLU A 258 -14.44 -15.09 10.47
CA GLU A 258 -15.70 -14.65 9.86
C GLU A 258 -15.37 -13.97 8.51
N GLN A 259 -15.86 -14.55 7.43
CA GLN A 259 -15.78 -13.95 6.09
C GLN A 259 -16.31 -12.51 6.19
N GLY A 260 -15.45 -11.53 6.04
CA GLY A 260 -15.84 -10.11 6.09
C GLY A 260 -14.78 -9.15 6.61
N ASP A 261 -13.63 -9.62 7.08
CA ASP A 261 -12.53 -8.76 7.54
C ASP A 261 -11.59 -8.33 6.41
N GLU A 262 -11.69 -8.93 5.24
CA GLU A 262 -10.85 -8.63 4.10
C GLU A 262 -11.19 -7.24 3.52
N GLN A 263 -10.19 -6.36 3.49
CA GLN A 263 -10.35 -5.01 2.93
C GLN A 263 -10.56 -5.04 1.41
N PHE A 264 -10.03 -6.07 0.74
CA PHE A 264 -10.14 -6.27 -0.71
C PHE A 264 -9.82 -7.73 -1.07
N GLU A 265 -10.33 -8.15 -2.21
CA GLU A 265 -10.07 -9.48 -2.75
C GLU A 265 -8.61 -9.63 -3.19
N ILE A 266 -7.92 -10.65 -2.66
CA ILE A 266 -6.61 -11.10 -3.13
C ILE A 266 -6.85 -12.09 -4.26
N ASN A 267 -6.38 -11.76 -5.46
CA ASN A 267 -6.49 -12.64 -6.62
C ASN A 267 -5.30 -13.60 -6.76
N ASP A 268 -4.10 -13.14 -6.36
CA ASP A 268 -2.89 -13.94 -6.36
C ASP A 268 -2.44 -14.24 -4.92
N GLY A 269 -2.82 -15.40 -4.44
CA GLY A 269 -2.51 -15.90 -3.09
C GLY A 269 -1.21 -16.71 -2.99
N ARG A 270 -0.34 -16.68 -3.99
CA ARG A 270 0.92 -17.45 -3.98
C ARG A 270 1.82 -17.09 -2.82
N SER A 271 2.49 -18.09 -2.26
CA SER A 271 3.55 -17.90 -1.26
C SER A 271 4.76 -17.17 -1.86
N LEU A 272 5.62 -16.66 -0.99
CA LEU A 272 6.88 -16.03 -1.40
C LEU A 272 7.71 -16.97 -2.30
N ASP A 273 7.94 -18.21 -1.89
CA ASP A 273 8.75 -19.19 -2.63
C ASP A 273 8.19 -19.44 -4.04
N ARG A 274 6.87 -19.50 -4.16
CA ARG A 274 6.22 -19.70 -5.45
C ARG A 274 6.39 -18.50 -6.37
N VAL A 275 6.14 -17.27 -5.87
CA VAL A 275 6.34 -16.05 -6.64
C VAL A 275 7.81 -15.91 -7.05
N TYR A 276 8.74 -16.20 -6.14
CA TYR A 276 10.17 -16.17 -6.42
C TYR A 276 10.55 -17.15 -7.55
N ALA A 277 10.09 -18.40 -7.44
CA ALA A 277 10.37 -19.42 -8.43
C ALA A 277 9.80 -19.08 -9.81
N ASP A 278 8.58 -18.55 -9.85
CA ASP A 278 7.92 -18.19 -11.10
C ASP A 278 8.62 -17.00 -11.80
N ILE A 279 9.05 -15.99 -11.05
CA ILE A 279 9.83 -14.87 -11.60
C ILE A 279 11.20 -15.34 -12.10
N ALA A 280 11.86 -16.22 -11.35
CA ALA A 280 13.15 -16.81 -11.77
C ALA A 280 13.01 -17.67 -13.04
N ALA A 281 11.93 -18.43 -13.17
CA ALA A 281 11.62 -19.22 -14.37
C ALA A 281 11.44 -18.37 -15.63
N GLU A 282 11.03 -17.09 -15.47
CA GLU A 282 10.93 -16.12 -16.56
C GLU A 282 12.29 -15.48 -16.95
N GLY A 283 13.39 -15.94 -16.35
CA GLY A 283 14.74 -15.43 -16.61
C GLY A 283 15.07 -14.11 -15.91
N LEU A 284 14.28 -13.73 -14.92
CA LEU A 284 14.54 -12.57 -14.08
C LEU A 284 15.17 -13.03 -12.76
N GLN A 285 15.94 -12.16 -12.13
CA GLN A 285 16.49 -12.40 -10.80
C GLN A 285 15.65 -11.67 -9.75
N PRO A 286 14.75 -12.37 -9.03
CA PRO A 286 14.04 -11.75 -7.92
C PRO A 286 15.01 -11.47 -6.76
N VAL A 287 14.80 -10.35 -6.09
CA VAL A 287 15.51 -9.96 -4.88
C VAL A 287 14.49 -9.61 -3.81
N LEU A 288 14.79 -9.94 -2.56
CA LEU A 288 13.89 -9.64 -1.43
C LEU A 288 14.12 -8.24 -0.88
N ASN A 289 15.29 -7.69 -1.17
CA ASN A 289 15.67 -6.33 -0.86
C ASN A 289 16.69 -5.85 -1.89
N ASP A 290 16.41 -4.77 -2.58
CA ASP A 290 17.31 -4.15 -3.56
C ASP A 290 18.21 -3.07 -2.92
N TYR A 291 18.14 -2.92 -1.59
CA TYR A 291 18.86 -1.92 -0.85
C TYR A 291 20.18 -2.47 -0.32
N LEU A 292 21.27 -1.96 -0.88
CA LEU A 292 22.61 -2.19 -0.33
C LEU A 292 22.94 -1.07 0.65
N TYR A 293 23.05 -1.40 1.93
CA TYR A 293 23.72 -0.52 2.90
C TYR A 293 25.19 -0.51 2.55
N VAL A 294 25.69 0.62 2.04
CA VAL A 294 27.10 0.88 1.82
C VAL A 294 27.67 1.52 3.08
#